data_aedeb2aed23852012589d641b90f4316
#
_entry.id   aedeb2aed23852012589d641b90f4316
#
_cell.length_a   1.000
_cell.length_b   1.000
_cell.length_c   1.000
_cell.angle_alpha   90.00
_cell.angle_beta   90.00
_cell.angle_gamma   90.00
#
_symmetry.space_group_name_H-M   'P 1'
#
loop_
_entity.id
_entity.type
_entity.pdbx_description
1 polymer ?
#
loop_
_entity_poly.entity_id
_entity_poly.type
_entity_poly.pdbx_seq_one_letter_code
_entity_poly.pdbx_strand_id
1 'polypeptide(L)'
;MILSGLPCKCGFDCVDHNKLWKILKEMGIPDHLTCLLRNLYAGQEVTVRTGHGTTDCLQTKKGVRQGCTLSPCLFNLYAEYIMRNIGLAEAQAGLKTARRSINNLRYADDITLIAESEEELKILLMKVKEESEKVGLKLNIQKTKIMTSGPITTWQIDGETVETVTDFIFGGSQITADSDCSHEIKKQLLFGRKVMTNLDRLLKSRDIICQQTSI
;
A
#
# COMPACT_ATOMS: atom_id res chain seq x y z
N MET A 1 15.75 -8.78 -8.94
CA MET A 1 15.40 -8.95 -7.51
C MET A 1 14.17 -8.13 -7.18
N ILE A 2 13.30 -8.63 -6.34
CA ILE A 2 12.07 -7.94 -5.93
C ILE A 2 12.03 -7.95 -4.40
N LEU A 3 11.88 -6.77 -3.80
CA LEU A 3 11.62 -6.60 -2.37
C LEU A 3 10.14 -6.23 -2.23
N SER A 4 9.36 -7.09 -1.63
CA SER A 4 7.92 -6.92 -1.46
C SER A 4 7.58 -6.69 0.01
N GLY A 5 6.45 -6.02 0.23
CA GLY A 5 5.90 -5.84 1.56
C GLY A 5 6.74 -4.87 2.39
N LEU A 6 6.95 -3.66 1.88
CA LEU A 6 7.37 -2.52 2.69
C LEU A 6 6.13 -1.85 3.32
N PRO A 7 5.32 -2.59 4.12
CA PRO A 7 4.20 -1.95 4.78
C PRO A 7 4.79 -1.00 5.80
N CYS A 8 4.37 0.23 5.76
CA CYS A 8 4.61 1.12 6.88
C CYS A 8 3.95 0.52 8.12
N LYS A 9 4.68 0.37 9.21
CA LYS A 9 4.11 -0.06 10.48
C LYS A 9 2.96 0.89 10.83
N CYS A 10 1.70 0.40 10.75
CA CYS A 10 0.49 1.22 10.93
C CYS A 10 0.41 2.43 9.98
N GLY A 11 0.59 2.23 8.66
CA GLY A 11 0.69 3.32 7.68
C GLY A 11 -0.41 4.37 7.79
N PHE A 12 -1.69 3.93 7.81
CA PHE A 12 -2.84 4.83 7.96
C PHE A 12 -2.87 5.55 9.31
N ASP A 13 -2.48 4.90 10.40
CA ASP A 13 -2.54 5.46 11.77
C ASP A 13 -1.33 6.36 12.07
N CYS A 14 -0.26 6.27 11.27
CA CYS A 14 0.98 7.02 11.48
C CYS A 14 1.07 8.34 10.71
N VAL A 15 0.14 8.64 9.82
CA VAL A 15 0.14 9.88 9.03
C VAL A 15 0.06 11.09 9.96
N ASP A 16 1.10 11.90 10.01
CA ASP A 16 1.13 13.13 10.80
C ASP A 16 0.32 14.24 10.10
N HIS A 17 -0.70 14.79 10.75
CA HIS A 17 -1.57 15.78 10.15
C HIS A 17 -0.83 17.04 9.70
N ASN A 18 0.12 17.54 10.49
CA ASN A 18 0.86 18.75 10.12
C ASN A 18 1.73 18.52 8.87
N LYS A 19 2.36 17.35 8.78
CA LYS A 19 3.14 16.96 7.61
C LYS A 19 2.23 16.73 6.41
N LEU A 20 1.06 16.12 6.61
CA LEU A 20 0.08 15.90 5.55
C LEU A 20 -0.34 17.22 4.90
N TRP A 21 -0.69 18.25 5.70
CA TRP A 21 -1.10 19.54 5.15
C TRP A 21 0.01 20.23 4.36
N LYS A 22 1.27 20.11 4.82
CA LYS A 22 2.43 20.61 4.10
C LYS A 22 2.63 19.89 2.78
N ILE A 23 2.57 18.56 2.79
CA ILE A 23 2.70 17.71 1.61
C ILE A 23 1.62 18.04 0.58
N LEU A 24 0.35 18.15 0.98
CA LEU A 24 -0.74 18.50 0.07
C LEU A 24 -0.49 19.83 -0.63
N LYS A 25 0.01 20.83 0.09
CA LYS A 25 0.38 22.13 -0.47
C LYS A 25 1.54 22.02 -1.47
N GLU A 26 2.60 21.29 -1.13
CA GLU A 26 3.75 21.04 -2.01
C GLU A 26 3.38 20.22 -3.25
N MET A 27 2.38 19.35 -3.14
CA MET A 27 1.80 18.59 -4.25
C MET A 27 0.87 19.41 -5.15
N GLY A 28 0.64 20.69 -4.84
CA GLY A 28 -0.18 21.61 -5.63
C GLY A 28 -1.69 21.50 -5.36
N ILE A 29 -2.10 20.89 -4.26
CA ILE A 29 -3.50 20.86 -3.86
C ILE A 29 -3.94 22.28 -3.44
N PRO A 30 -5.03 22.82 -4.00
CA PRO A 30 -5.51 24.18 -3.70
C PRO A 30 -5.74 24.42 -2.22
N ASP A 31 -5.38 25.62 -1.74
CA ASP A 31 -5.47 25.99 -0.31
C ASP A 31 -6.89 25.84 0.27
N HIS A 32 -7.93 26.12 -0.50
CA HIS A 32 -9.32 25.98 -0.04
C HIS A 32 -9.68 24.50 0.22
N LEU A 33 -9.20 23.54 -0.59
CA LEU A 33 -9.41 22.11 -0.35
C LEU A 33 -8.61 21.62 0.85
N THR A 34 -7.37 22.08 0.98
CA THR A 34 -6.53 21.77 2.15
C THR A 34 -7.17 22.30 3.43
N CYS A 35 -7.77 23.50 3.40
CA CYS A 35 -8.50 24.07 4.52
C CYS A 35 -9.73 23.22 4.90
N LEU A 36 -10.53 22.78 3.92
CA LEU A 36 -11.67 21.89 4.16
C LEU A 36 -11.24 20.58 4.81
N LEU A 37 -10.17 19.96 4.30
CA LEU A 37 -9.61 18.74 4.88
C LEU A 37 -9.13 18.98 6.33
N ARG A 38 -8.44 20.07 6.59
CA ARG A 38 -8.01 20.43 7.94
C ARG A 38 -9.20 20.55 8.89
N ASN A 39 -10.27 21.21 8.48
CA ASN A 39 -11.48 21.36 9.28
C ASN A 39 -12.16 20.00 9.53
N LEU A 40 -12.16 19.10 8.54
CA LEU A 40 -12.68 17.74 8.69
C LEU A 40 -11.90 16.93 9.74
N TYR A 41 -10.61 17.17 9.86
CA TYR A 41 -9.71 16.49 10.82
C TYR A 41 -9.52 17.26 12.13
N ALA A 42 -9.95 18.53 12.20
CA ALA A 42 -9.89 19.33 13.42
C ALA A 42 -10.86 18.82 14.47
N GLY A 43 -10.38 18.72 15.71
CA GLY A 43 -11.23 18.33 16.85
C GLY A 43 -11.71 16.87 16.80
N GLN A 44 -11.03 16.00 16.05
CA GLN A 44 -11.39 14.58 16.04
C GLN A 44 -11.09 13.94 17.39
N GLU A 45 -12.11 13.33 17.95
CA GLU A 45 -12.06 12.58 19.20
C GLU A 45 -12.34 11.11 18.93
N VAL A 46 -11.61 10.27 19.62
CA VAL A 46 -11.77 8.80 19.58
C VAL A 46 -12.11 8.30 20.96
N THR A 47 -13.14 7.46 21.04
CA THR A 47 -13.46 6.68 22.23
C THR A 47 -13.32 5.20 21.93
N VAL A 48 -12.80 4.45 22.86
CA VAL A 48 -12.68 2.98 22.76
C VAL A 48 -13.79 2.36 23.58
N ARG A 49 -14.63 1.53 22.94
CA ARG A 49 -15.64 0.74 23.63
C ARG A 49 -15.04 -0.59 24.05
N THR A 50 -14.98 -0.83 25.35
CA THR A 50 -14.52 -2.08 25.96
C THR A 50 -15.70 -2.84 26.56
N GLY A 51 -15.49 -4.10 26.97
CA GLY A 51 -16.51 -4.87 27.71
C GLY A 51 -16.91 -4.26 29.06
N HIS A 52 -16.13 -3.31 29.58
CA HIS A 52 -16.35 -2.62 30.86
C HIS A 52 -16.85 -1.18 30.72
N GLY A 53 -17.09 -0.70 29.50
CA GLY A 53 -17.58 0.64 29.23
C GLY A 53 -16.82 1.35 28.11
N THR A 54 -17.03 2.65 27.98
CA THR A 54 -16.39 3.52 26.99
C THR A 54 -15.30 4.34 27.67
N THR A 55 -14.13 4.46 27.05
CA THR A 55 -13.05 5.32 27.56
C THR A 55 -13.39 6.79 27.42
N ASP A 56 -12.64 7.66 28.12
CA ASP A 56 -12.67 9.10 27.87
C ASP A 56 -12.29 9.44 26.43
N CYS A 57 -12.76 10.58 25.93
CA CYS A 57 -12.44 11.06 24.61
C CYS A 57 -10.97 11.46 24.50
N LEU A 58 -10.28 10.88 23.51
CA LEU A 58 -8.88 11.17 23.19
C LEU A 58 -8.82 11.96 21.88
N GLN A 59 -8.15 13.10 21.88
CA GLN A 59 -7.90 13.85 20.65
C GLN A 59 -6.81 13.18 19.81
N THR A 60 -7.09 12.97 18.52
CA THR A 60 -6.12 12.39 17.58
C THR A 60 -5.43 13.49 16.78
N LYS A 61 -4.10 13.45 16.75
CA LYS A 61 -3.24 14.35 15.94
C LYS A 61 -2.55 13.61 14.80
N LYS A 62 -2.79 12.32 14.68
CA LYS A 62 -2.20 11.43 13.69
C LYS A 62 -3.24 10.46 13.15
N GLY A 63 -2.94 9.94 11.98
CA GLY A 63 -3.74 8.92 11.31
C GLY A 63 -4.81 9.49 10.38
N VAL A 64 -5.14 8.69 9.38
CA VAL A 64 -6.29 8.92 8.50
C VAL A 64 -7.38 7.91 8.84
N ARG A 65 -8.64 8.34 8.81
CA ARG A 65 -9.78 7.52 9.26
C ARG A 65 -9.91 6.24 8.46
N GLN A 66 -9.84 5.09 9.10
CA GLN A 66 -10.17 3.83 8.47
C GLN A 66 -11.67 3.78 8.12
N GLY A 67 -12.00 3.30 6.91
CA GLY A 67 -13.37 3.29 6.39
C GLY A 67 -13.88 4.61 5.79
N CYS A 68 -13.10 5.68 5.82
CA CYS A 68 -13.43 6.93 5.12
C CYS A 68 -12.98 6.86 3.66
N THR A 69 -13.83 7.27 2.72
CA THR A 69 -13.54 7.28 1.28
C THR A 69 -12.37 8.18 0.89
N LEU A 70 -12.06 9.21 1.68
CA LEU A 70 -10.95 10.14 1.44
C LEU A 70 -9.60 9.61 1.94
N SER A 71 -9.59 8.75 2.94
CA SER A 71 -8.36 8.28 3.59
C SER A 71 -7.39 7.57 2.65
N PRO A 72 -7.84 6.66 1.75
CA PRO A 72 -6.95 6.07 0.76
C PRO A 72 -6.32 7.10 -0.17
N CYS A 73 -7.08 8.11 -0.60
CA CYS A 73 -6.57 9.18 -1.46
C CYS A 73 -5.51 10.03 -0.75
N LEU A 74 -5.74 10.40 0.51
CA LEU A 74 -4.79 11.16 1.32
C LEU A 74 -3.51 10.38 1.57
N PHE A 75 -3.63 9.09 1.90
CA PHE A 75 -2.49 8.22 2.07
C PHE A 75 -1.69 8.03 0.78
N ASN A 76 -2.38 7.84 -0.36
CA ASN A 76 -1.73 7.72 -1.66
C ASN A 76 -0.96 8.98 -2.05
N LEU A 77 -1.49 10.18 -1.77
CA LEU A 77 -0.76 11.44 -1.97
C LEU A 77 0.47 11.54 -1.06
N TYR A 78 0.35 11.09 0.18
CA TYR A 78 1.45 11.05 1.13
C TYR A 78 2.57 10.10 0.66
N ALA A 79 2.21 8.89 0.22
CA ALA A 79 3.14 7.92 -0.34
C ALA A 79 3.76 8.40 -1.66
N GLU A 80 2.97 9.05 -2.53
CA GLU A 80 3.45 9.63 -3.78
C GLU A 80 4.51 10.71 -3.55
N TYR A 81 4.31 11.56 -2.56
CA TYR A 81 5.29 12.58 -2.17
C TYR A 81 6.64 11.94 -1.79
N ILE A 82 6.61 10.88 -0.97
CA ILE A 82 7.82 10.14 -0.61
C ILE A 82 8.54 9.64 -1.87
N MET A 83 7.80 9.00 -2.77
CA MET A 83 8.38 8.40 -3.97
C MET A 83 8.93 9.42 -4.96
N ARG A 84 8.33 10.62 -5.06
CA ARG A 84 8.88 11.72 -5.87
C ARG A 84 10.21 12.23 -5.31
N ASN A 85 10.31 12.35 -3.99
CA ASN A 85 11.54 12.84 -3.33
C ASN A 85 12.71 11.86 -3.46
N ILE A 86 12.42 10.56 -3.61
CA ILE A 86 13.46 9.55 -3.85
C ILE A 86 14.08 9.68 -5.26
N GLY A 87 13.38 10.36 -6.20
CA GLY A 87 13.83 10.48 -7.58
C GLY A 87 13.80 9.16 -8.35
N LEU A 88 12.89 8.26 -7.99
CA LEU A 88 12.76 6.93 -8.64
C LEU A 88 12.45 7.03 -10.13
N ALA A 89 11.81 8.11 -10.57
CA ALA A 89 11.52 8.35 -12.00
C ALA A 89 12.80 8.62 -12.82
N GLU A 90 13.84 9.14 -12.19
CA GLU A 90 15.13 9.46 -12.79
C GLU A 90 16.16 8.34 -12.58
N ALA A 91 15.90 7.42 -11.65
CA ALA A 91 16.78 6.28 -11.42
C ALA A 91 16.72 5.34 -12.62
N GLN A 92 17.88 5.01 -13.20
CA GLN A 92 17.98 3.98 -14.25
C GLN A 92 17.74 2.56 -13.70
N ALA A 93 17.39 2.45 -12.43
CA ALA A 93 17.12 1.25 -11.67
C ALA A 93 15.79 0.59 -12.08
N GLY A 94 15.73 -0.74 -12.07
CA GLY A 94 14.52 -1.51 -12.26
C GLY A 94 14.44 -2.24 -13.61
N LEU A 95 13.37 -3.03 -13.78
CA LEU A 95 13.13 -3.80 -14.99
C LEU A 95 12.88 -2.90 -16.20
N LYS A 96 13.72 -3.00 -17.19
CA LYS A 96 13.58 -2.27 -18.45
C LYS A 96 12.55 -2.97 -19.35
N THR A 97 11.41 -2.33 -19.53
CA THR A 97 10.42 -2.72 -20.53
C THR A 97 10.54 -1.75 -21.72
N ALA A 98 10.35 -2.21 -22.94
CA ALA A 98 10.63 -1.54 -24.24
C ALA A 98 10.64 0.03 -24.28
N ARG A 99 9.99 0.73 -23.35
CA ARG A 99 9.95 2.20 -23.26
C ARG A 99 9.99 2.78 -21.85
N ARG A 100 10.00 1.96 -20.79
CA ARG A 100 9.93 2.44 -19.40
C ARG A 100 10.75 1.51 -18.48
N SER A 101 11.36 2.09 -17.45
CA SER A 101 11.90 1.34 -16.33
C SER A 101 10.85 1.25 -15.24
N ILE A 102 10.59 0.04 -14.73
CA ILE A 102 9.69 -0.21 -13.62
C ILE A 102 10.55 -0.60 -12.42
N ASN A 103 10.65 0.25 -11.44
CA ASN A 103 11.45 0.05 -10.24
C ASN A 103 10.62 -0.06 -8.95
N ASN A 104 9.32 0.22 -9.02
CA ASN A 104 8.40 0.04 -7.90
C ASN A 104 6.98 -0.26 -8.37
N LEU A 105 6.24 -0.99 -7.52
CA LEU A 105 4.79 -1.16 -7.61
C LEU A 105 4.20 -0.74 -6.28
N ARG A 106 3.00 -0.14 -6.32
CA ARG A 106 2.32 0.37 -5.12
C ARG A 106 0.85 -0.01 -5.15
N TYR A 107 0.39 -0.51 -4.01
CA TYR A 107 -1.03 -0.79 -3.78
C TYR A 107 -1.36 -0.47 -2.32
N ALA A 108 -2.11 0.61 -2.10
CA ALA A 108 -2.40 1.16 -0.77
C ALA A 108 -1.09 1.40 0.04
N ASP A 109 -0.92 0.71 1.17
CA ASP A 109 0.26 0.76 2.02
C ASP A 109 1.36 -0.26 1.62
N ASP A 110 1.08 -1.14 0.67
CA ASP A 110 2.06 -2.10 0.17
C ASP A 110 2.92 -1.47 -0.93
N ILE A 111 4.22 -1.48 -0.72
CA ILE A 111 5.23 -1.03 -1.68
C ILE A 111 6.10 -2.22 -2.05
N THR A 112 6.31 -2.42 -3.35
CA THR A 112 7.25 -3.40 -3.88
C THR A 112 8.34 -2.66 -4.65
N LEU A 113 9.60 -2.90 -4.30
CA LEU A 113 10.77 -2.38 -5.01
C LEU A 113 11.32 -3.46 -5.94
N ILE A 114 11.76 -3.06 -7.12
CA ILE A 114 12.28 -3.95 -8.16
C ILE A 114 13.63 -3.42 -8.61
N ALA A 115 14.64 -4.30 -8.63
CA ALA A 115 15.98 -3.97 -9.06
C ALA A 115 16.64 -5.14 -9.82
N GLU A 116 17.62 -4.84 -10.64
CA GLU A 116 18.39 -5.85 -11.37
C GLU A 116 19.48 -6.49 -10.49
N SER A 117 20.02 -5.74 -9.50
CA SER A 117 21.06 -6.23 -8.58
C SER A 117 20.69 -6.02 -7.11
N GLU A 118 21.45 -6.69 -6.23
CA GLU A 118 21.31 -6.58 -4.78
C GLU A 118 21.71 -5.17 -4.29
N GLU A 119 22.79 -4.66 -4.83
CA GLU A 119 23.33 -3.33 -4.48
C GLU A 119 22.34 -2.23 -4.83
N GLU A 120 21.74 -2.33 -6.02
CA GLU A 120 20.72 -1.40 -6.48
C GLU A 120 19.48 -1.43 -5.58
N LEU A 121 19.04 -2.64 -5.20
CA LEU A 121 17.90 -2.81 -4.30
C LEU A 121 18.18 -2.23 -2.91
N LYS A 122 19.39 -2.40 -2.37
CA LYS A 122 19.83 -1.79 -1.11
C LYS A 122 19.79 -0.26 -1.16
N ILE A 123 20.30 0.33 -2.24
CA ILE A 123 20.28 1.79 -2.43
C ILE A 123 18.84 2.31 -2.48
N LEU A 124 17.96 1.64 -3.24
CA LEU A 124 16.56 2.03 -3.32
C LEU A 124 15.86 1.95 -1.97
N LEU A 125 16.07 0.85 -1.24
CA LEU A 125 15.49 0.63 0.07
C LEU A 125 15.94 1.69 1.08
N MET A 126 17.24 2.01 1.12
CA MET A 126 17.76 3.03 2.03
C MET A 126 17.16 4.41 1.75
N LYS A 127 17.01 4.78 0.49
CA LYS A 127 16.33 6.03 0.10
C LYS A 127 14.86 6.03 0.53
N VAL A 128 14.11 4.93 0.28
CA VAL A 128 12.71 4.81 0.72
C VAL A 128 12.60 4.94 2.23
N LYS A 129 13.48 4.28 2.97
CA LYS A 129 13.53 4.34 4.42
C LYS A 129 13.76 5.78 4.91
N GLU A 130 14.79 6.44 4.40
CA GLU A 130 15.15 7.80 4.80
C GLU A 130 14.01 8.79 4.54
N GLU A 131 13.43 8.79 3.34
CA GLU A 131 12.33 9.69 2.98
C GLU A 131 11.04 9.37 3.77
N SER A 132 10.77 8.09 4.03
CA SER A 132 9.63 7.68 4.86
C SER A 132 9.78 8.16 6.31
N GLU A 133 10.97 8.05 6.88
CA GLU A 133 11.26 8.52 8.25
C GLU A 133 11.13 10.04 8.40
N LYS A 134 11.52 10.82 7.38
CA LYS A 134 11.34 12.29 7.36
C LYS A 134 9.89 12.69 7.53
N VAL A 135 8.97 11.92 6.96
CA VAL A 135 7.53 12.16 7.10
C VAL A 135 6.90 11.40 8.27
N GLY A 136 7.66 10.59 9.01
CA GLY A 136 7.21 9.89 10.21
C GLY A 136 6.63 8.51 9.97
N LEU A 137 6.82 7.95 8.78
CA LEU A 137 6.51 6.55 8.48
C LEU A 137 7.73 5.67 8.74
N LYS A 138 7.52 4.53 9.40
CA LYS A 138 8.56 3.54 9.64
C LYS A 138 8.27 2.28 8.84
N LEU A 139 9.27 1.75 8.16
CA LEU A 139 9.17 0.48 7.46
C LEU A 139 9.00 -0.67 8.45
N ASN A 140 8.21 -1.65 8.07
CA ASN A 140 8.01 -2.87 8.84
C ASN A 140 8.91 -3.98 8.30
N ILE A 141 10.13 -4.08 8.80
CA ILE A 141 11.13 -5.05 8.34
C ILE A 141 10.65 -6.49 8.52
N GLN A 142 9.91 -6.79 9.59
CA GLN A 142 9.39 -8.14 9.86
C GLN A 142 8.36 -8.63 8.83
N LYS A 143 7.66 -7.70 8.18
CA LYS A 143 6.72 -8.03 7.10
C LYS A 143 7.35 -7.90 5.71
N THR A 144 8.56 -7.36 5.64
CA THR A 144 9.29 -7.20 4.38
C THR A 144 9.82 -8.55 3.93
N LYS A 145 9.62 -8.87 2.65
CA LYS A 145 10.06 -10.11 2.04
C LYS A 145 10.89 -9.81 0.80
N ILE A 146 11.91 -10.61 0.58
CA ILE A 146 12.74 -10.52 -0.61
C ILE A 146 12.55 -11.75 -1.50
N MET A 147 12.38 -11.52 -2.79
CA MET A 147 12.30 -12.57 -3.80
C MET A 147 13.36 -12.34 -4.86
N THR A 148 14.00 -13.41 -5.28
CA THR A 148 15.07 -13.38 -6.29
C THR A 148 15.00 -14.60 -7.18
N SER A 149 15.46 -14.46 -8.40
CA SER A 149 15.63 -15.57 -9.35
C SER A 149 16.97 -16.32 -9.21
N GLY A 150 17.85 -15.87 -8.30
CA GLY A 150 19.15 -16.50 -8.03
C GLY A 150 19.36 -16.81 -6.54
N PRO A 151 20.42 -17.56 -6.19
CA PRO A 151 20.74 -17.84 -4.80
C PRO A 151 21.09 -16.53 -4.08
N ILE A 152 20.42 -16.27 -2.95
CA ILE A 152 20.78 -15.19 -2.05
C ILE A 152 21.32 -15.78 -0.74
N THR A 153 22.43 -15.21 -0.29
CA THR A 153 22.88 -15.27 1.10
C THR A 153 22.00 -14.31 1.93
N THR A 154 21.88 -14.57 3.23
CA THR A 154 21.07 -13.81 4.18
C THR A 154 21.08 -12.29 3.97
N TRP A 155 19.90 -11.71 3.77
CA TRP A 155 19.73 -10.26 3.64
C TRP A 155 19.35 -9.63 4.98
N GLN A 156 20.01 -8.52 5.34
CA GLN A 156 19.76 -7.83 6.60
C GLN A 156 19.46 -6.35 6.35
N ILE A 157 18.48 -5.83 7.09
CA ILE A 157 18.13 -4.42 7.16
C ILE A 157 18.20 -4.03 8.63
N ASP A 158 19.04 -3.05 8.97
CA ASP A 158 19.24 -2.59 10.36
C ASP A 158 19.60 -3.71 11.37
N GLY A 159 20.30 -4.75 10.91
CA GLY A 159 20.62 -5.92 11.73
C GLY A 159 19.51 -6.96 11.87
N GLU A 160 18.33 -6.69 11.33
CA GLU A 160 17.23 -7.68 11.25
C GLU A 160 17.32 -8.46 9.93
N THR A 161 17.16 -9.77 10.00
CA THR A 161 17.17 -10.65 8.82
C THR A 161 15.84 -10.56 8.09
N VAL A 162 15.89 -10.30 6.78
CA VAL A 162 14.71 -10.29 5.90
C VAL A 162 14.43 -11.68 5.39
N GLU A 163 13.18 -12.09 5.43
CA GLU A 163 12.73 -13.39 4.92
C GLU A 163 12.88 -13.46 3.40
N THR A 164 13.59 -14.51 2.92
CA THR A 164 13.67 -14.81 1.50
C THR A 164 12.54 -15.77 1.13
N VAL A 165 11.76 -15.42 0.09
CA VAL A 165 10.60 -16.19 -0.35
C VAL A 165 10.69 -16.51 -1.84
N THR A 166 10.03 -17.59 -2.24
CA THR A 166 9.89 -18.00 -3.65
C THR A 166 8.66 -17.38 -4.31
N ASP A 167 7.72 -16.92 -3.51
CA ASP A 167 6.51 -16.27 -3.96
C ASP A 167 5.97 -15.30 -2.91
N PHE A 168 5.17 -14.34 -3.34
CA PHE A 168 4.43 -13.44 -2.45
C PHE A 168 3.13 -12.96 -3.11
N ILE A 169 2.21 -12.43 -2.31
CA ILE A 169 0.95 -11.88 -2.80
C ILE A 169 1.05 -10.36 -2.86
N PHE A 170 0.78 -9.77 -4.03
CA PHE A 170 0.69 -8.35 -4.24
C PHE A 170 -0.63 -7.99 -4.94
N GLY A 171 -1.40 -7.08 -4.34
CA GLY A 171 -2.70 -6.67 -4.90
C GLY A 171 -3.70 -7.84 -5.11
N GLY A 172 -3.57 -8.93 -4.33
CA GLY A 172 -4.40 -10.11 -4.44
C GLY A 172 -3.91 -11.17 -5.44
N SER A 173 -2.83 -10.90 -6.18
CA SER A 173 -2.23 -11.84 -7.14
C SER A 173 -0.93 -12.42 -6.60
N GLN A 174 -0.71 -13.72 -6.81
CA GLN A 174 0.51 -14.41 -6.46
C GLN A 174 1.58 -14.17 -7.53
N ILE A 175 2.73 -13.66 -7.10
CA ILE A 175 3.92 -13.45 -7.93
C ILE A 175 4.96 -14.48 -7.52
N THR A 176 5.53 -15.19 -8.48
CA THR A 176 6.49 -16.28 -8.26
C THR A 176 7.85 -15.95 -8.87
N ALA A 177 8.93 -16.46 -8.26
CA ALA A 177 10.30 -16.20 -8.71
C ALA A 177 10.63 -16.88 -10.06
N ASP A 178 9.94 -17.96 -10.39
CA ASP A 178 10.08 -18.69 -11.66
C ASP A 178 9.29 -18.07 -12.80
N SER A 179 8.52 -17.01 -12.53
CA SER A 179 7.63 -16.34 -13.48
C SER A 179 6.50 -17.23 -14.04
N ASP A 180 6.20 -18.39 -13.41
CA ASP A 180 5.08 -19.23 -13.79
C ASP A 180 3.77 -18.72 -13.19
N CYS A 181 2.96 -18.06 -14.00
CA CYS A 181 1.63 -17.56 -13.60
C CYS A 181 0.50 -18.61 -13.78
N SER A 182 0.78 -19.82 -14.25
CA SER A 182 -0.24 -20.84 -14.56
C SER A 182 -1.10 -21.19 -13.36
N HIS A 183 -0.50 -21.29 -12.17
CA HIS A 183 -1.22 -21.59 -10.93
C HIS A 183 -2.16 -20.46 -10.54
N GLU A 184 -1.70 -19.22 -10.61
CA GLU A 184 -2.51 -18.04 -10.28
C GLU A 184 -3.67 -17.87 -11.25
N ILE A 185 -3.44 -18.06 -12.56
CA ILE A 185 -4.51 -18.01 -13.57
C ILE A 185 -5.59 -19.05 -13.28
N LYS A 186 -5.21 -20.31 -12.99
CA LYS A 186 -6.15 -21.37 -12.63
C LYS A 186 -6.95 -21.02 -11.37
N LYS A 187 -6.30 -20.52 -10.35
CA LYS A 187 -6.91 -20.08 -9.08
C LYS A 187 -7.95 -18.98 -9.31
N GLN A 188 -7.58 -17.93 -10.08
CA GLN A 188 -8.50 -16.82 -10.40
C GLN A 188 -9.70 -17.27 -11.24
N LEU A 189 -9.49 -18.19 -12.21
CA LEU A 189 -10.57 -18.79 -12.99
C LEU A 189 -11.53 -19.60 -12.11
N LEU A 190 -11.00 -20.40 -11.17
CA LEU A 190 -11.83 -21.17 -10.24
C LEU A 190 -12.64 -20.25 -9.32
N PHE A 191 -11.99 -19.17 -8.82
CA PHE A 191 -12.67 -18.18 -7.99
C PHE A 191 -13.78 -17.46 -8.77
N GLY A 192 -13.51 -17.02 -9.99
CA GLY A 192 -14.50 -16.41 -10.87
C GLY A 192 -15.69 -17.36 -11.15
N ARG A 193 -15.43 -18.63 -11.44
CA ARG A 193 -16.49 -19.64 -11.60
C ARG A 193 -17.35 -19.79 -10.35
N LYS A 194 -16.72 -19.86 -9.16
CA LYS A 194 -17.44 -19.97 -7.88
C LYS A 194 -18.34 -18.75 -7.63
N VAL A 195 -17.83 -17.55 -7.88
CA VAL A 195 -18.61 -16.30 -7.76
C VAL A 195 -19.78 -16.32 -8.74
N MET A 196 -19.55 -16.66 -10.00
CA MET A 196 -20.63 -16.74 -11.02
C MET A 196 -21.68 -17.78 -10.67
N THR A 197 -21.29 -18.96 -10.17
CA THR A 197 -22.25 -20.00 -9.72
C THR A 197 -23.11 -19.50 -8.56
N ASN A 198 -22.52 -18.77 -7.61
CA ASN A 198 -23.27 -18.18 -6.49
C ASN A 198 -24.22 -17.07 -6.97
N LEU A 199 -23.77 -16.24 -7.93
CA LEU A 199 -24.59 -15.20 -8.54
C LEU A 199 -25.77 -15.79 -9.32
N ASP A 200 -25.54 -16.87 -10.08
CA ASP A 200 -26.57 -17.58 -10.85
C ASP A 200 -27.69 -18.11 -9.95
N ARG A 201 -27.34 -18.65 -8.76
CA ARG A 201 -28.30 -19.03 -7.74
C ARG A 201 -29.16 -17.86 -7.26
N LEU A 202 -28.54 -16.68 -7.04
CA LEU A 202 -29.27 -15.47 -6.64
C LEU A 202 -30.14 -14.94 -7.77
N LEU A 203 -29.62 -14.87 -9.00
CA LEU A 203 -30.34 -14.35 -10.16
C LEU A 203 -31.50 -15.25 -10.59
N LYS A 204 -31.42 -16.57 -10.35
CA LYS A 204 -32.50 -17.54 -10.60
C LYS A 204 -33.50 -17.65 -9.45
N SER A 205 -33.26 -17.02 -8.31
CA SER A 205 -34.22 -16.96 -7.20
C SER A 205 -35.44 -16.14 -7.63
N ARG A 206 -36.63 -16.70 -7.48
CA ARG A 206 -37.92 -16.03 -7.79
C ARG A 206 -38.24 -14.86 -6.85
N ASP A 207 -37.48 -14.72 -5.77
CA ASP A 207 -37.69 -13.70 -4.74
C ASP A 207 -37.00 -12.35 -5.06
N ILE A 208 -36.19 -12.28 -6.13
CA ILE A 208 -35.57 -11.04 -6.57
C ILE A 208 -36.47 -10.38 -7.62
N ILE A 209 -37.29 -9.44 -7.16
CA ILE A 209 -38.08 -8.56 -8.04
C ILE A 209 -37.09 -7.49 -8.53
N CYS A 210 -36.65 -7.58 -9.80
CA CYS A 210 -35.98 -6.45 -10.46
C CYS A 210 -37.00 -5.32 -10.60
N GLN A 211 -36.93 -4.30 -9.74
CA GLN A 211 -37.60 -3.03 -10.02
C GLN A 211 -36.90 -2.41 -11.24
N GLN A 212 -37.56 -2.45 -12.38
CA GLN A 212 -37.21 -1.64 -13.53
C GLN A 212 -37.39 -0.17 -13.13
N THR A 213 -36.30 0.51 -12.82
CA THR A 213 -36.28 1.97 -12.77
C THR A 213 -36.31 2.44 -14.24
N SER A 214 -37.50 2.82 -14.71
CA SER A 214 -37.65 3.60 -15.93
C SER A 214 -36.96 4.94 -15.71
N ILE A 215 -35.93 5.21 -16.50
CA ILE A 215 -35.32 6.54 -16.65
C ILE A 215 -36.09 7.27 -17.73
#